data_f668c4b165cdd4f8c9cd9350345f3c5d
#
_entry.id   f668c4b165cdd4f8c9cd9350345f3c5d
#
_cell.length_a   1.000
_cell.length_b   1.000
_cell.length_c   1.000
_cell.angle_alpha   90.00
_cell.angle_beta   90.00
_cell.angle_gamma   90.00
#
_symmetry.space_group_name_H-M   'P 1'
#
loop_
_entity.id
_entity.type
_entity.pdbx_description
1 polymer ?
#
loop_
_entity_poly.entity_id
_entity_poly.type
_entity_poly.pdbx_seq_one_letter_code
_entity_poly.pdbx_strand_id
1 'polypeptide(L)'
;GYDDEGVPAQRTPLVQNGRFVGYLTSRETAAQLRSRVGAPQAAPSALDPAFSGASNGAMRASGWNRIPLVRMTNVSLEPGAWTLADLIADTDDGLYMETNRSWSIDDRRLNFQFGTELAREIKHGKLGDLVKNATYTGITPRFWGACDAIVGRDGWVVWGTPDCGKGQPEQVA
;
A
#
# COMPACT_ATOMS: atom_id res chain seq x y z
N GLY A 1 19.79 4.02 -0.56
CA GLY A 1 19.58 4.50 0.79
C GLY A 1 19.61 3.38 1.82
N TYR A 2 19.51 3.76 3.07
CA TYR A 2 19.46 2.86 4.22
C TYR A 2 18.29 3.25 5.11
N ASP A 3 17.73 2.29 5.82
CA ASP A 3 16.79 2.57 6.89
C ASP A 3 17.51 3.01 8.18
N ASP A 4 16.75 3.33 9.23
CA ASP A 4 17.32 3.84 10.48
C ASP A 4 17.94 2.74 11.38
N GLU A 5 17.99 1.50 10.90
CA GLU A 5 18.83 0.41 11.45
C GLU A 5 20.08 0.16 10.61
N GLY A 6 20.33 0.96 9.57
CA GLY A 6 21.44 0.79 8.64
C GLY A 6 21.27 -0.38 7.67
N VAL A 7 20.04 -0.81 7.43
CA VAL A 7 19.74 -1.86 6.43
C VAL A 7 19.55 -1.22 5.07
N PRO A 8 20.21 -1.70 4.01
CA PRO A 8 20.05 -1.17 2.67
C PRO A 8 18.60 -1.23 2.20
N ALA A 9 18.13 -0.19 1.52
CA ALA A 9 16.83 -0.17 0.88
C ALA A 9 16.73 -1.27 -0.19
N GLN A 10 15.59 -1.95 -0.21
CA GLN A 10 15.34 -3.08 -1.09
C GLN A 10 13.96 -2.95 -1.75
N ARG A 11 13.81 -3.52 -2.92
CA ARG A 11 12.49 -3.71 -3.52
C ARG A 11 11.92 -5.03 -3.01
N THR A 12 10.87 -4.92 -2.20
CA THR A 12 10.24 -6.08 -1.56
C THR A 12 8.79 -6.17 -1.97
N PRO A 13 8.36 -7.23 -2.65
CA PRO A 13 6.94 -7.44 -2.93
C PRO A 13 6.20 -7.78 -1.64
N LEU A 14 5.06 -7.12 -1.41
CA LEU A 14 4.15 -7.39 -0.29
C LEU A 14 2.97 -8.24 -0.73
N VAL A 15 2.43 -7.93 -1.90
CA VAL A 15 1.37 -8.70 -2.55
C VAL A 15 1.78 -8.94 -4.00
N GLN A 16 1.67 -10.18 -4.46
CA GLN A 16 2.00 -10.58 -5.82
C GLN A 16 0.91 -11.51 -6.35
N ASN A 17 0.34 -11.17 -7.51
CA ASN A 17 -0.76 -11.94 -8.11
C ASN A 17 -1.92 -12.20 -7.13
N GLY A 18 -2.32 -11.17 -6.38
CA GLY A 18 -3.39 -11.27 -5.38
C GLY A 18 -3.03 -12.05 -4.11
N ARG A 19 -1.80 -12.53 -3.98
CA ARG A 19 -1.34 -13.28 -2.80
C ARG A 19 -0.41 -12.43 -1.95
N PHE A 20 -0.64 -12.45 -0.65
CA PHE A 20 0.28 -11.85 0.31
C PHE A 20 1.58 -12.68 0.34
N VAL A 21 2.71 -12.03 0.08
CA VAL A 21 4.02 -12.67 -0.05
C VAL A 21 5.09 -12.11 0.87
N GLY A 22 4.86 -10.99 1.56
CA GLY A 22 5.88 -10.40 2.39
C GLY A 22 5.39 -9.39 3.42
N TYR A 23 6.22 -9.15 4.41
CA TYR A 23 6.03 -8.14 5.46
C TYR A 23 7.08 -7.05 5.35
N LEU A 24 6.75 -5.85 5.80
CA LEU A 24 7.77 -4.86 6.17
C LEU A 24 8.39 -5.30 7.50
N THR A 25 9.71 -5.32 7.58
CA THR A 25 10.42 -5.91 8.72
C THR A 25 11.53 -5.03 9.25
N SER A 26 11.85 -5.23 10.54
CA SER A 26 13.09 -4.86 11.19
C SER A 26 14.04 -6.06 11.27
N ARG A 27 15.26 -5.87 11.73
CA ARG A 27 16.18 -6.97 12.03
C ARG A 27 15.59 -7.93 13.07
N GLU A 28 14.94 -7.41 14.09
CA GLU A 28 14.29 -8.20 15.13
C GLU A 28 13.08 -8.97 14.59
N THR A 29 12.15 -8.26 13.95
CA THR A 29 10.90 -8.88 13.48
C THR A 29 11.11 -9.85 12.33
N ALA A 30 12.11 -9.65 11.48
CA ALA A 30 12.48 -10.61 10.45
C ALA A 30 12.90 -11.95 11.05
N ALA A 31 13.73 -11.91 12.09
CA ALA A 31 14.16 -13.13 12.80
C ALA A 31 12.97 -13.84 13.48
N GLN A 32 12.07 -13.08 14.11
CA GLN A 32 10.87 -13.62 14.74
C GLN A 32 9.89 -14.25 13.72
N LEU A 33 9.71 -13.62 12.58
CA LEU A 33 8.87 -14.19 11.51
C LEU A 33 9.41 -15.51 11.01
N ARG A 34 10.72 -15.60 10.80
CA ARG A 34 11.37 -16.86 10.39
C ARG A 34 11.09 -17.99 11.37
N SER A 35 11.15 -17.71 12.67
CA SER A 35 10.91 -18.72 13.70
C SER A 35 9.46 -19.17 13.80
N ARG A 36 8.50 -18.26 13.54
CA ARG A 36 7.06 -18.52 13.66
C ARG A 36 6.45 -19.22 12.44
N VAL A 37 6.91 -18.87 11.27
CA VAL A 37 6.35 -19.39 10.00
C VAL A 37 6.89 -20.78 9.71
N GLY A 38 7.85 -21.28 10.52
CA GLY A 38 8.46 -22.59 10.30
C GLY A 38 8.99 -22.63 8.87
N ALA A 39 9.96 -21.76 8.55
CA ALA A 39 10.45 -21.62 7.20
C ALA A 39 10.73 -22.99 6.60
N PRO A 40 10.06 -23.39 5.52
CA PRO A 40 10.50 -24.57 4.78
C PRO A 40 11.94 -24.30 4.39
N GLN A 41 12.83 -25.20 4.67
CA GLN A 41 14.26 -25.12 4.35
C GLN A 41 14.51 -24.99 2.84
N ALA A 42 13.45 -24.92 2.06
CA ALA A 42 13.42 -24.83 0.61
C ALA A 42 12.28 -23.92 0.13
N ALA A 43 12.15 -22.72 0.68
CA ALA A 43 11.42 -21.69 -0.07
C ALA A 43 12.23 -21.39 -1.34
N PRO A 44 11.62 -21.47 -2.55
CA PRO A 44 12.34 -21.16 -3.77
C PRO A 44 12.92 -19.75 -3.63
N SER A 45 14.15 -19.57 -4.04
CA SER A 45 14.94 -18.34 -3.94
C SER A 45 14.35 -17.12 -4.67
N ALA A 46 13.17 -17.23 -5.25
CA ALA A 46 12.41 -16.20 -5.89
C ALA A 46 11.25 -15.64 -5.04
N LEU A 47 10.98 -16.26 -3.90
CA LEU A 47 9.90 -15.87 -3.01
C LEU A 47 10.54 -15.44 -1.70
N ASP A 48 10.67 -14.09 -1.53
CA ASP A 48 10.48 -13.57 -0.22
C ASP A 48 11.71 -13.27 0.65
N PRO A 49 12.32 -12.09 0.50
CA PRO A 49 13.22 -11.55 1.52
C PRO A 49 12.58 -11.50 2.91
N ALA A 50 11.25 -11.34 3.01
CA ALA A 50 10.54 -11.28 4.28
C ALA A 50 10.59 -12.60 5.07
N PHE A 51 10.67 -13.73 4.38
CA PHE A 51 10.84 -15.03 5.02
C PHE A 51 12.31 -15.50 5.09
N SER A 52 13.23 -14.75 4.51
CA SER A 52 14.67 -15.04 4.59
C SER A 52 15.25 -14.88 6.00
N GLY A 53 14.50 -14.22 6.89
CA GLY A 53 14.99 -13.83 8.22
C GLY A 53 15.91 -12.62 8.21
N ALA A 54 16.01 -11.92 7.07
CA ALA A 54 16.71 -10.65 6.93
C ALA A 54 15.73 -9.49 6.91
N SER A 55 16.12 -8.33 7.48
CA SER A 55 15.32 -7.10 7.37
C SER A 55 15.30 -6.60 5.93
N ASN A 56 14.17 -6.05 5.51
CA ASN A 56 14.02 -5.43 4.19
C ASN A 56 14.14 -3.91 4.19
N GLY A 57 14.66 -3.33 5.27
CA GLY A 57 14.97 -1.90 5.30
C GLY A 57 13.75 -1.01 5.48
N ALA A 58 12.84 -1.39 6.37
CA ALA A 58 11.58 -0.67 6.59
C ALA A 58 11.52 0.07 7.93
N MET A 59 12.64 0.31 8.57
CA MET A 59 12.70 0.98 9.88
C MET A 59 12.83 2.49 9.74
N ARG A 60 11.98 3.22 10.44
CA ARG A 60 12.01 4.69 10.49
C ARG A 60 11.79 5.22 11.89
N ALA A 61 12.54 6.26 12.25
CA ALA A 61 12.35 7.06 13.44
C ALA A 61 11.94 8.49 13.06
N SER A 62 11.13 9.13 13.88
CA SER A 62 10.77 10.55 13.71
C SER A 62 11.90 11.53 14.08
N GLY A 63 13.00 11.04 14.61
CA GLY A 63 14.18 11.83 14.95
C GLY A 63 15.29 10.97 15.54
N TRP A 64 16.48 11.52 15.62
CA TRP A 64 17.69 10.84 16.08
C TRP A 64 17.57 10.30 17.53
N ASN A 65 16.70 10.89 18.34
CA ASN A 65 16.46 10.53 19.74
C ASN A 65 15.23 9.63 19.92
N ARG A 66 14.70 9.04 18.85
CA ARG A 66 13.55 8.15 18.88
C ARG A 66 13.92 6.75 18.46
N ILE A 67 13.22 5.78 19.05
CA ILE A 67 13.37 4.38 18.67
C ILE A 67 12.77 4.17 17.28
N PRO A 68 13.50 3.58 16.32
CA PRO A 68 12.94 3.24 15.03
C PRO A 68 11.78 2.25 15.13
N LEU A 69 10.81 2.40 14.28
CA LEU A 69 9.67 1.49 14.15
C LEU A 69 9.56 0.99 12.71
N VAL A 70 9.01 -0.20 12.51
CA VAL A 70 8.62 -0.65 11.18
C VAL A 70 7.54 0.28 10.63
N ARG A 71 7.83 0.92 9.51
CA ARG A 71 6.97 1.90 8.86
C ARG A 71 6.72 1.55 7.40
N MET A 72 5.59 2.02 6.88
CA MET A 72 5.46 2.14 5.44
C MET A 72 6.53 3.11 4.93
N THR A 73 7.28 2.67 3.95
CA THR A 73 8.23 3.47 3.20
C THR A 73 7.62 3.83 1.84
N ASN A 74 8.35 3.68 0.74
CA ASN A 74 7.77 3.85 -0.60
C ASN A 74 6.98 2.59 -0.98
N VAL A 75 5.75 2.47 -0.47
CA VAL A 75 4.84 1.38 -0.82
C VAL A 75 3.98 1.82 -1.99
N SER A 76 4.07 1.11 -3.10
CA SER A 76 3.44 1.48 -4.36
C SER A 76 2.53 0.38 -4.87
N LEU A 77 1.42 0.78 -5.51
CA LEU A 77 0.72 -0.07 -6.44
C LEU A 77 1.52 -0.05 -7.75
N GLU A 78 2.02 -1.20 -8.17
CA GLU A 78 2.84 -1.29 -9.39
C GLU A 78 1.98 -1.03 -10.64
N PRO A 79 2.54 -0.39 -11.68
CA PRO A 79 1.78 -0.08 -12.89
C PRO A 79 1.28 -1.35 -13.58
N GLY A 80 0.05 -1.29 -14.07
CA GLY A 80 -0.56 -2.29 -14.93
C GLY A 80 -0.33 -2.00 -16.42
N ALA A 81 -1.34 -2.32 -17.24
CA ALA A 81 -1.27 -2.20 -18.69
C ALA A 81 -2.31 -1.25 -19.31
N TRP A 82 -3.21 -0.71 -18.50
CA TRP A 82 -4.33 0.10 -18.98
C TRP A 82 -3.97 1.58 -19.10
N THR A 83 -4.68 2.31 -19.94
CA THR A 83 -4.70 3.78 -19.85
C THR A 83 -5.87 4.23 -18.97
N LEU A 84 -5.81 5.45 -18.45
CA LEU A 84 -6.96 6.02 -17.74
C LEU A 84 -8.21 6.10 -18.64
N ALA A 85 -8.01 6.41 -19.91
CA ALA A 85 -9.10 6.48 -20.88
C ALA A 85 -9.77 5.11 -21.07
N ASP A 86 -8.97 4.04 -21.15
CA ASP A 86 -9.50 2.68 -21.27
C ASP A 86 -10.26 2.26 -20.02
N LEU A 87 -9.75 2.58 -18.82
CA LEU A 87 -10.43 2.30 -17.55
C LEU A 87 -11.82 2.98 -17.49
N ILE A 88 -11.89 4.25 -17.92
CA ILE A 88 -13.16 4.98 -17.96
C ILE A 88 -14.08 4.35 -19.01
N ALA A 89 -13.57 4.04 -20.19
CA ALA A 89 -14.35 3.46 -21.30
C ALA A 89 -14.90 2.07 -20.96
N ASP A 90 -14.19 1.27 -20.19
CA ASP A 90 -14.59 -0.07 -19.75
C ASP A 90 -15.62 -0.06 -18.59
N THR A 91 -15.78 1.07 -17.93
CA THR A 91 -16.70 1.22 -16.79
C THR A 91 -18.08 1.64 -17.29
N ASP A 92 -19.07 0.75 -17.24
CA ASP A 92 -20.44 1.07 -17.68
C ASP A 92 -21.15 2.01 -16.69
N ASP A 93 -21.07 1.71 -15.40
CA ASP A 93 -21.65 2.52 -14.31
C ASP A 93 -20.68 2.56 -13.13
N GLY A 94 -20.24 3.75 -12.74
CA GLY A 94 -19.26 3.89 -11.66
C GLY A 94 -18.99 5.33 -11.26
N LEU A 95 -17.94 5.50 -10.47
CA LEU A 95 -17.45 6.80 -10.02
C LEU A 95 -15.95 6.91 -10.30
N TYR A 96 -15.55 7.95 -10.98
CA TYR A 96 -14.18 8.42 -10.99
C TYR A 96 -13.94 9.25 -9.74
N MET A 97 -12.95 8.89 -8.93
CA MET A 97 -12.61 9.57 -7.69
C MET A 97 -11.14 9.99 -7.71
N GLU A 98 -10.87 11.21 -7.28
CA GLU A 98 -9.53 11.78 -7.32
C GLU A 98 -9.24 12.52 -6.01
N THR A 99 -8.02 12.38 -5.55
CA THR A 99 -7.43 13.01 -4.37
C THR A 99 -8.16 12.67 -3.06
N ASN A 100 -7.46 12.03 -2.16
CA ASN A 100 -7.99 11.72 -0.84
C ASN A 100 -8.11 13.00 0.01
N ARG A 101 -9.27 13.21 0.62
CA ARG A 101 -9.59 14.34 1.49
C ARG A 101 -9.64 13.99 2.96
N SER A 102 -10.26 12.87 3.27
CA SER A 102 -10.48 12.43 4.65
C SER A 102 -10.46 10.91 4.72
N TRP A 103 -10.15 10.41 5.91
CA TRP A 103 -10.10 8.97 6.12
C TRP A 103 -10.50 8.58 7.54
N SER A 104 -11.00 7.38 7.67
CA SER A 104 -11.18 6.65 8.92
C SER A 104 -10.80 5.20 8.68
N ILE A 105 -9.94 4.66 9.51
CA ILE A 105 -9.39 3.31 9.38
C ILE A 105 -9.36 2.70 10.77
N ASP A 106 -9.84 1.47 10.95
CA ASP A 106 -9.77 0.78 12.24
C ASP A 106 -8.33 0.39 12.63
N ASP A 107 -8.11 0.07 13.90
CA ASP A 107 -6.78 -0.26 14.43
C ASP A 107 -6.14 -1.47 13.75
N ARG A 108 -6.93 -2.40 13.24
CA ARG A 108 -6.47 -3.58 12.51
C ARG A 108 -6.25 -3.32 11.03
N ARG A 109 -6.56 -2.10 10.54
CA ARG A 109 -6.52 -1.73 9.12
C ARG A 109 -7.39 -2.62 8.23
N LEU A 110 -8.44 -3.20 8.81
CA LEU A 110 -9.36 -4.08 8.11
C LEU A 110 -10.49 -3.30 7.44
N ASN A 111 -11.13 -2.41 8.20
CA ASN A 111 -12.21 -1.58 7.68
C ASN A 111 -11.71 -0.17 7.44
N PHE A 112 -12.16 0.44 6.38
CA PHE A 112 -11.81 1.82 6.05
C PHE A 112 -12.96 2.57 5.41
N GLN A 113 -12.90 3.89 5.53
CA GLN A 113 -13.73 4.85 4.79
C GLN A 113 -12.85 6.01 4.35
N PHE A 114 -12.95 6.39 3.09
CA PHE A 114 -12.26 7.53 2.53
C PHE A 114 -13.23 8.49 1.86
N GLY A 115 -13.02 9.80 2.05
CA GLY A 115 -13.64 10.84 1.28
C GLY A 115 -12.70 11.39 0.21
N THR A 116 -13.25 11.94 -0.85
CA THR A 116 -12.48 12.46 -1.97
C THR A 116 -12.72 13.96 -2.19
N GLU A 117 -11.72 14.65 -2.74
CA GLU A 117 -11.85 16.05 -3.13
C GLU A 117 -12.70 16.21 -4.38
N LEU A 118 -12.52 15.31 -5.34
CA LEU A 118 -13.27 15.33 -6.59
C LEU A 118 -13.84 13.95 -6.88
N ALA A 119 -15.09 13.93 -7.32
CA ALA A 119 -15.69 12.75 -7.90
C ALA A 119 -16.61 13.12 -9.07
N ARG A 120 -16.66 12.26 -10.06
CA ARG A 120 -17.54 12.35 -11.22
C ARG A 120 -18.20 11.01 -11.49
N GLU A 121 -19.41 11.06 -11.97
CA GLU A 121 -20.06 9.84 -12.48
C GLU A 121 -19.33 9.30 -13.70
N ILE A 122 -19.34 7.98 -13.85
CA ILE A 122 -19.07 7.32 -15.11
C ILE A 122 -20.36 6.65 -15.55
N LYS A 123 -20.81 6.95 -16.75
CA LYS A 123 -21.99 6.33 -17.38
C LYS A 123 -21.64 5.93 -18.79
N HIS A 124 -21.82 4.65 -19.11
CA HIS A 124 -21.55 4.09 -20.42
C HIS A 124 -20.17 4.46 -20.98
N GLY A 125 -19.14 4.30 -20.13
CA GLY A 125 -17.76 4.59 -20.51
C GLY A 125 -17.38 6.07 -20.62
N LYS A 126 -18.18 6.99 -20.07
CA LYS A 126 -17.94 8.44 -20.17
C LYS A 126 -18.05 9.11 -18.82
N LEU A 127 -17.18 10.10 -18.59
CA LEU A 127 -17.29 10.98 -17.41
C LEU A 127 -18.52 11.87 -17.54
N GLY A 128 -19.38 11.80 -16.52
CA GLY A 128 -20.59 12.59 -16.37
C GLY A 128 -20.43 13.76 -15.39
N ASP A 129 -21.47 14.02 -14.62
CA ASP A 129 -21.57 15.15 -13.70
C ASP A 129 -20.70 14.99 -12.45
N LEU A 130 -20.46 16.11 -11.78
CA LEU A 130 -19.77 16.13 -10.49
C LEU A 130 -20.65 15.56 -9.39
N VAL A 131 -20.06 14.72 -8.55
CA VAL A 131 -20.70 14.15 -7.36
C VAL A 131 -20.17 14.83 -6.11
N LYS A 132 -21.09 15.36 -5.29
CA LYS A 132 -20.74 16.05 -4.05
C LYS A 132 -20.50 15.04 -2.91
N ASN A 133 -19.45 15.28 -2.13
CA ASN A 133 -19.13 14.51 -0.92
C ASN A 133 -19.03 12.99 -1.15
N ALA A 134 -18.45 12.59 -2.26
CA ALA A 134 -18.25 11.18 -2.56
C ALA A 134 -17.32 10.54 -1.51
N THR A 135 -17.78 9.41 -1.00
CA THR A 135 -17.02 8.58 -0.07
C THR A 135 -17.09 7.12 -0.52
N TYR A 136 -16.05 6.36 -0.19
CA TYR A 136 -16.06 4.92 -0.37
C TYR A 136 -15.58 4.22 0.89
N THR A 137 -16.09 3.03 1.12
CA THR A 137 -15.78 2.22 2.27
C THR A 137 -15.51 0.79 1.83
N GLY A 138 -14.74 0.06 2.61
CA GLY A 138 -14.44 -1.32 2.26
C GLY A 138 -13.79 -2.10 3.37
N ILE A 139 -13.68 -3.39 3.10
CA ILE A 139 -12.85 -4.33 3.85
C ILE A 139 -11.60 -4.57 3.03
N THR A 140 -10.43 -4.23 3.57
CA THR A 140 -9.16 -4.17 2.84
C THR A 140 -8.88 -5.36 1.91
N PRO A 141 -8.98 -6.64 2.34
CA PRO A 141 -8.74 -7.75 1.43
C PRO A 141 -9.76 -7.87 0.30
N ARG A 142 -11.03 -7.51 0.56
CA ARG A 142 -12.08 -7.54 -0.45
C ARG A 142 -11.93 -6.42 -1.46
N PHE A 143 -11.58 -5.21 -0.97
CA PHE A 143 -11.33 -4.05 -1.83
C PHE A 143 -10.20 -4.33 -2.82
N TRP A 144 -9.05 -4.78 -2.32
CA TRP A 144 -7.93 -5.10 -3.19
C TRP A 144 -8.17 -6.33 -4.07
N GLY A 145 -8.95 -7.29 -3.58
CA GLY A 145 -9.35 -8.45 -4.38
C GLY A 145 -10.33 -8.15 -5.50
N ALA A 146 -10.96 -6.96 -5.48
CA ALA A 146 -11.83 -6.48 -6.55
C ALA A 146 -11.11 -5.57 -7.57
N CYS A 147 -9.82 -5.32 -7.39
CA CYS A 147 -9.02 -4.55 -8.33
C CYS A 147 -8.71 -5.41 -9.55
N ASP A 148 -9.32 -5.12 -10.68
CA ASP A 148 -9.23 -5.88 -11.93
C ASP A 148 -8.38 -5.19 -13.00
N ALA A 149 -8.17 -3.87 -12.89
CA ALA A 149 -7.37 -3.12 -13.83
C ALA A 149 -6.55 -2.01 -13.16
N ILE A 150 -5.36 -1.76 -13.68
CA ILE A 150 -4.42 -0.76 -13.16
C ILE A 150 -3.80 -0.01 -14.35
N VAL A 151 -3.68 1.31 -14.21
CA VAL A 151 -3.04 2.18 -15.20
C VAL A 151 -1.57 1.81 -15.37
N GLY A 152 -1.10 1.87 -16.60
CA GLY A 152 0.28 1.60 -16.98
C GLY A 152 1.24 2.71 -16.54
N ARG A 153 2.52 2.50 -16.86
CA ARG A 153 3.62 3.38 -16.43
C ARG A 153 3.45 4.85 -16.80
N ASP A 154 2.86 5.13 -17.96
CA ASP A 154 2.70 6.51 -18.45
C ASP A 154 1.69 7.33 -17.63
N GLY A 155 0.74 6.66 -16.98
CA GLY A 155 -0.20 7.30 -16.06
C GLY A 155 0.10 7.06 -14.57
N TRP A 156 1.20 6.37 -14.28
CA TRP A 156 1.60 6.08 -12.90
C TRP A 156 2.25 7.29 -12.24
N VAL A 157 1.74 7.68 -11.09
CA VAL A 157 2.17 8.88 -10.39
C VAL A 157 2.77 8.51 -9.03
N VAL A 158 3.92 9.09 -8.72
CA VAL A 158 4.48 9.06 -7.37
C VAL A 158 3.83 10.16 -6.56
N TRP A 159 3.16 9.76 -5.49
CA TRP A 159 2.48 10.68 -4.59
C TRP A 159 2.79 10.28 -3.15
N GLY A 160 2.80 11.23 -2.23
CA GLY A 160 3.13 10.96 -0.83
C GLY A 160 2.24 11.73 0.13
N THR A 161 2.06 11.18 1.32
CA THR A 161 1.41 11.86 2.44
C THR A 161 2.49 12.25 3.44
N PRO A 162 2.69 13.54 3.70
CA PRO A 162 3.55 13.99 4.80
C PRO A 162 2.89 13.66 6.14
N ASP A 163 3.68 13.64 7.20
CA ASP A 163 3.22 13.52 8.58
C ASP A 163 2.34 12.28 8.85
N CYS A 164 2.75 11.14 8.33
CA CYS A 164 2.06 9.88 8.59
C CYS A 164 2.39 9.37 9.99
N GLY A 165 1.42 9.40 10.90
CA GLY A 165 1.58 8.97 12.28
C GLY A 165 1.55 7.45 12.48
N LYS A 166 2.29 6.98 13.47
CA LYS A 166 2.17 5.62 14.02
C LYS A 166 2.31 5.70 15.53
N GLY A 167 1.29 5.23 16.25
CA GLY A 167 1.32 5.22 17.69
C GLY A 167 2.29 4.20 18.29
N GLN A 168 2.65 4.44 19.53
CA GLN A 168 3.33 3.60 20.52
C GLN A 168 4.80 3.27 20.21
N PRO A 169 5.67 4.14 20.59
CA PRO A 169 5.42 5.51 20.99
C PRO A 169 4.91 6.34 19.82
N GLU A 170 4.17 7.40 20.09
CA GLU A 170 3.70 8.30 19.02
C GLU A 170 4.87 8.81 18.20
N GLN A 171 4.83 8.53 16.94
CA GLN A 171 5.81 8.99 15.96
C GLN A 171 5.11 9.48 14.71
N VAL A 172 5.65 10.56 14.17
CA VAL A 172 5.25 11.13 12.89
C VAL A 172 6.47 11.12 11.97
N ALA A 173 6.33 10.58 10.79
CA ALA A 173 7.46 10.45 9.84
C ALA A 173 6.99 10.67 8.40
#